data_543a56463507267bf719157b9d1960de
#
_entry.id   543a56463507267bf719157b9d1960de
#
_cell.length_a   1.000
_cell.length_b   1.000
_cell.length_c   1.000
_cell.angle_alpha   90.00
_cell.angle_beta   90.00
_cell.angle_gamma   90.00
#
_symmetry.space_group_name_H-M   'P 1'
#
loop_
_entity.id
_entity.type
_entity.pdbx_description
1 polymer ?
#
loop_
_entity_poly.entity_id
_entity_poly.type
_entity_poly.pdbx_seq_one_letter_code
_entity_poly.pdbx_strand_id
1 'polypeptide(L)'
;MSPIANTHPSGSPNLPLWTDPDRQASFDIWMASLQDAHHLDLASVRLASADASFRRYLRVDTAPPGPVHSLVIMDAPPDLENCEPFVQVAELMARAGLRVPDVLAWDQAHGFMLLTDLGTHTLKQVIHPEAAPPLNLYLDAVETLIQWQLASREGVLPVYDAPLLLREM
;
A
#
# COMPACT_ATOMS: atom_id res chain seq x y z
N MET A 1 -16.35 32.07 -28.81
CA MET A 1 -15.60 30.88 -28.46
C MET A 1 -15.70 30.72 -26.93
N SER A 2 -16.63 29.93 -26.48
CA SER A 2 -16.85 29.65 -25.02
C SER A 2 -15.96 28.52 -24.55
N PRO A 3 -15.41 28.58 -23.34
CA PRO A 3 -14.59 27.50 -22.81
C PRO A 3 -15.48 26.30 -22.38
N ILE A 4 -15.10 25.14 -22.84
CA ILE A 4 -15.72 23.86 -22.46
C ILE A 4 -15.35 23.57 -21.00
N ALA A 5 -16.33 23.57 -20.12
CA ALA A 5 -16.20 23.15 -18.75
C ALA A 5 -15.99 21.62 -18.72
N ASN A 6 -14.81 21.18 -18.29
CA ASN A 6 -14.49 19.80 -18.04
C ASN A 6 -15.15 19.39 -16.71
N THR A 7 -16.37 18.85 -16.79
CA THR A 7 -17.03 18.21 -15.65
C THR A 7 -16.48 16.80 -15.51
N HIS A 8 -15.61 16.60 -14.52
CA HIS A 8 -15.29 15.27 -14.03
C HIS A 8 -16.57 14.63 -13.45
N PRO A 9 -16.90 13.38 -13.78
CA PRO A 9 -17.99 12.68 -13.14
C PRO A 9 -17.56 12.32 -11.71
N SER A 10 -18.00 13.11 -10.76
CA SER A 10 -18.01 12.79 -9.34
C SER A 10 -19.15 11.80 -9.09
N GLY A 11 -18.86 10.66 -8.44
CA GLY A 11 -19.89 9.86 -7.82
C GLY A 11 -19.83 8.36 -8.08
N SER A 12 -18.80 7.70 -7.59
CA SER A 12 -19.02 6.32 -7.14
C SER A 12 -19.93 6.37 -5.92
N PRO A 13 -20.95 5.49 -5.80
CA PRO A 13 -21.80 5.45 -4.60
C PRO A 13 -20.90 5.28 -3.39
N ASN A 14 -21.06 6.13 -2.38
CA ASN A 14 -20.39 6.04 -1.09
C ASN A 14 -20.83 4.73 -0.40
N LEU A 15 -20.19 3.63 -0.77
CA LEU A 15 -20.25 2.42 0.04
C LEU A 15 -19.60 2.77 1.38
N PRO A 16 -20.23 2.43 2.53
CA PRO A 16 -19.65 2.69 3.83
C PRO A 16 -18.24 2.06 3.86
N LEU A 17 -17.28 2.82 4.31
CA LEU A 17 -15.87 2.37 4.38
C LEU A 17 -15.75 1.13 5.28
N TRP A 18 -16.70 0.96 6.20
CA TRP A 18 -16.74 -0.12 7.19
C TRP A 18 -18.10 -0.82 7.21
N THR A 19 -18.06 -2.14 7.24
CA THR A 19 -19.23 -3.01 7.47
C THR A 19 -19.29 -3.52 8.90
N ASP A 20 -18.17 -3.48 9.62
CA ASP A 20 -18.03 -3.88 11.02
C ASP A 20 -17.79 -2.62 11.90
N PRO A 21 -18.75 -2.25 12.76
CA PRO A 21 -18.65 -1.07 13.62
C PRO A 21 -17.54 -1.18 14.67
N ASP A 22 -17.25 -2.37 15.20
CA ASP A 22 -16.24 -2.55 16.23
C ASP A 22 -14.84 -2.41 15.62
N ARG A 23 -14.65 -2.90 14.40
CA ARG A 23 -13.43 -2.69 13.65
C ARG A 23 -13.23 -1.22 13.28
N GLN A 24 -14.30 -0.54 12.88
CA GLN A 24 -14.26 0.91 12.65
C GLN A 24 -13.84 1.67 13.91
N ALA A 25 -14.44 1.38 15.06
CA ALA A 25 -14.09 2.03 16.32
C ALA A 25 -12.62 1.81 16.69
N SER A 26 -12.08 0.59 16.52
CA SER A 26 -10.68 0.28 16.74
C SER A 26 -9.76 1.07 15.80
N PHE A 27 -10.13 1.16 14.53
CA PHE A 27 -9.42 1.93 13.52
C PHE A 27 -9.39 3.42 13.86
N ASP A 28 -10.53 4.00 14.22
CA ASP A 28 -10.65 5.43 14.54
C ASP A 28 -9.79 5.80 15.76
N ILE A 29 -9.77 4.94 16.79
CA ILE A 29 -8.93 5.11 17.98
C ILE A 29 -7.45 5.05 17.59
N TRP A 30 -7.06 4.06 16.79
CA TRP A 30 -5.66 3.92 16.34
C TRP A 30 -5.22 5.10 15.49
N MET A 31 -6.03 5.54 14.52
CA MET A 31 -5.72 6.69 13.67
C MET A 31 -5.61 7.99 14.45
N ALA A 32 -6.50 8.19 15.44
CA ALA A 32 -6.43 9.35 16.34
C ALA A 32 -5.13 9.37 17.15
N SER A 33 -4.62 8.21 17.56
CA SER A 33 -3.34 8.11 18.27
C SER A 33 -2.11 8.51 17.44
N LEU A 34 -2.22 8.40 16.11
CA LEU A 34 -1.14 8.73 15.17
C LEU A 34 -1.26 10.13 14.57
N GLN A 35 -2.41 10.80 14.76
CA GLN A 35 -2.75 12.03 14.06
C GLN A 35 -1.69 13.11 14.24
N ASP A 36 -1.30 13.42 15.47
CA ASP A 36 -0.35 14.50 15.76
C ASP A 36 1.07 14.16 15.29
N ALA A 37 1.50 12.92 15.52
CA ALA A 37 2.86 12.48 15.16
C ALA A 37 3.12 12.48 13.65
N HIS A 38 2.10 12.20 12.86
CA HIS A 38 2.20 12.12 11.40
C HIS A 38 1.42 13.22 10.68
N HIS A 39 0.84 14.18 11.40
CA HIS A 39 0.05 15.28 10.85
C HIS A 39 -1.10 14.82 9.95
N LEU A 40 -1.84 13.79 10.38
CA LEU A 40 -2.87 13.18 9.54
C LEU A 40 -4.13 14.05 9.46
N ASP A 41 -4.64 14.24 8.24
CA ASP A 41 -5.98 14.76 8.03
C ASP A 41 -6.98 13.59 7.99
N LEU A 42 -7.52 13.24 9.16
CA LEU A 42 -8.43 12.10 9.30
C LEU A 42 -9.70 12.22 8.46
N ALA A 43 -10.11 13.45 8.09
CA ALA A 43 -11.26 13.67 7.22
C ALA A 43 -10.99 13.26 5.76
N SER A 44 -9.72 13.14 5.37
CA SER A 44 -9.30 12.76 4.02
C SER A 44 -9.26 11.25 3.79
N VAL A 45 -9.51 10.42 4.82
CA VAL A 45 -9.43 8.95 4.71
C VAL A 45 -10.39 8.43 3.63
N ARG A 46 -9.84 7.71 2.66
CA ARG A 46 -10.56 7.18 1.50
C ARG A 46 -10.02 5.83 1.05
N LEU A 47 -10.83 5.06 0.34
CA LEU A 47 -10.36 3.80 -0.25
C LEU A 47 -9.29 4.09 -1.33
N ALA A 48 -8.14 3.43 -1.22
CA ALA A 48 -7.08 3.49 -2.23
C ALA A 48 -7.20 2.32 -3.21
N SER A 49 -7.29 1.09 -2.69
CA SER A 49 -7.54 -0.12 -3.46
C SER A 49 -8.08 -1.22 -2.55
N ALA A 50 -8.81 -2.16 -3.15
CA ALA A 50 -9.13 -3.44 -2.54
C ALA A 50 -8.42 -4.52 -3.36
N ASP A 51 -7.72 -5.41 -2.67
CA ASP A 51 -7.03 -6.54 -3.28
C ASP A 51 -7.96 -7.75 -3.39
N ALA A 52 -7.54 -8.76 -4.13
CA ALA A 52 -8.20 -10.07 -4.15
C ALA A 52 -8.03 -10.84 -2.82
N SER A 53 -7.15 -10.39 -1.92
CA SER A 53 -6.96 -10.88 -0.56
C SER A 53 -7.91 -10.19 0.43
N PHE A 54 -7.84 -10.59 1.70
CA PHE A 54 -8.59 -9.94 2.79
C PHE A 54 -8.01 -8.58 3.20
N ARG A 55 -6.97 -8.09 2.51
CA ARG A 55 -6.36 -6.79 2.74
C ARG A 55 -7.11 -5.69 2.03
N ARG A 56 -7.30 -4.58 2.73
CA ARG A 56 -7.75 -3.32 2.15
C ARG A 56 -6.67 -2.27 2.30
N TYR A 57 -6.63 -1.37 1.35
CA TYR A 57 -5.73 -0.22 1.42
C TYR A 57 -6.55 1.06 1.39
N LEU A 58 -6.33 1.89 2.39
CA LEU A 58 -6.87 3.23 2.50
C LEU A 58 -5.74 4.24 2.27
N ARG A 59 -6.12 5.45 1.93
CA ARG A 59 -5.18 6.58 1.80
C ARG A 59 -5.64 7.69 2.70
N VAL A 60 -4.70 8.35 3.37
CA VAL A 60 -4.91 9.53 4.19
C VAL A 60 -3.93 10.62 3.77
N ASP A 61 -4.39 11.87 3.69
CA ASP A 61 -3.51 12.99 3.40
C ASP A 61 -2.90 13.53 4.70
N THR A 62 -1.72 14.17 4.59
CA THR A 62 -1.11 14.89 5.70
C THR A 62 -1.45 16.37 5.62
N ALA A 63 -1.57 17.03 6.78
CA ALA A 63 -1.89 18.44 6.90
C ALA A 63 -0.66 19.28 7.34
N PRO A 64 -0.63 20.60 7.10
CA PRO A 64 0.38 21.48 7.69
C PRO A 64 0.44 21.34 9.21
N PRO A 65 1.62 21.56 9.85
CA PRO A 65 2.80 22.24 9.32
C PRO A 65 3.80 21.37 8.56
N GLY A 66 3.53 20.07 8.42
CA GLY A 66 4.39 19.16 7.65
C GLY A 66 4.23 19.32 6.13
N PRO A 67 5.07 18.64 5.34
CA PRO A 67 4.90 18.59 3.90
C PRO A 67 3.57 17.89 3.57
N VAL A 68 2.80 18.46 2.65
CA VAL A 68 1.53 17.86 2.19
C VAL A 68 1.85 16.70 1.27
N HIS A 69 1.56 15.51 1.70
CA HIS A 69 1.66 14.26 0.92
C HIS A 69 0.58 13.30 1.41
N SER A 70 0.50 12.11 0.84
CA SER A 70 -0.39 11.06 1.33
C SER A 70 0.39 9.91 1.96
N LEU A 71 -0.27 9.20 2.86
CA LEU A 71 0.17 7.93 3.43
C LEU A 71 -0.85 6.84 3.09
N VAL A 72 -0.40 5.60 3.13
CA VAL A 72 -1.24 4.42 2.88
C VAL A 72 -1.47 3.70 4.19
N ILE A 73 -2.71 3.30 4.41
CA ILE A 73 -3.09 2.46 5.55
C ILE A 73 -3.45 1.09 5.00
N MET A 74 -2.78 0.06 5.48
CA MET A 74 -3.16 -1.34 5.25
C MET A 74 -4.06 -1.79 6.39
N ASP A 75 -5.23 -2.30 6.06
CA ASP A 75 -6.19 -2.95 6.94
C ASP A 75 -6.20 -4.45 6.60
N ALA A 76 -5.63 -5.26 7.49
CA ALA A 76 -5.43 -6.69 7.32
C ALA A 76 -5.86 -7.42 8.61
N PRO A 77 -7.13 -7.88 8.70
CA PRO A 77 -7.64 -8.55 9.89
C PRO A 77 -6.76 -9.72 10.32
N PRO A 78 -6.27 -9.76 11.58
CA PRO A 78 -5.27 -10.76 12.03
C PRO A 78 -5.75 -12.21 11.93
N ASP A 79 -7.06 -12.44 12.04
CA ASP A 79 -7.65 -13.77 11.90
C ASP A 79 -7.59 -14.32 10.48
N LEU A 80 -7.40 -13.45 9.50
CA LEU A 80 -7.41 -13.77 8.06
C LEU A 80 -6.06 -13.55 7.39
N GLU A 81 -5.22 -12.66 7.95
CA GLU A 81 -3.98 -12.21 7.32
C GLU A 81 -2.82 -12.15 8.33
N ASN A 82 -1.70 -12.75 8.00
CA ASN A 82 -0.45 -12.56 8.72
C ASN A 82 0.40 -11.48 8.05
N CYS A 83 0.63 -10.38 8.74
CA CYS A 83 1.42 -9.24 8.23
C CYS A 83 2.93 -9.33 8.53
N GLU A 84 3.39 -10.27 9.38
CA GLU A 84 4.82 -10.41 9.70
C GLU A 84 5.69 -10.64 8.46
N PRO A 85 5.33 -11.52 7.50
CA PRO A 85 6.11 -11.69 6.27
C PRO A 85 6.23 -10.41 5.45
N PHE A 86 5.18 -9.57 5.42
CA PHE A 86 5.23 -8.28 4.73
C PHE A 86 6.30 -7.37 5.34
N VAL A 87 6.33 -7.24 6.68
CA VAL A 87 7.31 -6.41 7.38
C VAL A 87 8.73 -6.95 7.16
N GLN A 88 8.93 -8.27 7.32
CA GLN A 88 10.23 -8.91 7.13
C GLN A 88 10.78 -8.69 5.71
N VAL A 89 9.94 -8.88 4.69
CA VAL A 89 10.35 -8.70 3.29
C VAL A 89 10.64 -7.22 3.01
N ALA A 90 9.80 -6.29 3.49
CA ALA A 90 10.02 -4.86 3.33
C ALA A 90 11.37 -4.44 3.94
N GLU A 91 11.69 -4.90 5.16
CA GLU A 91 12.98 -4.62 5.79
C GLU A 91 14.18 -5.22 5.02
N LEU A 92 14.04 -6.44 4.51
CA LEU A 92 15.09 -7.08 3.71
C LEU A 92 15.36 -6.30 2.42
N MET A 93 14.31 -5.90 1.73
CA MET A 93 14.40 -5.10 0.50
C MET A 93 14.97 -3.71 0.77
N ALA A 94 14.53 -3.04 1.86
CA ALA A 94 15.09 -1.75 2.26
C ALA A 94 16.60 -1.84 2.56
N ARG A 95 17.04 -2.88 3.29
CA ARG A 95 18.47 -3.15 3.53
C ARG A 95 19.26 -3.43 2.25
N ALA A 96 18.61 -3.94 1.22
CA ALA A 96 19.20 -4.12 -0.11
C ALA A 96 19.26 -2.80 -0.91
N GLY A 97 18.79 -1.68 -0.36
CA GLY A 97 18.76 -0.38 -1.02
C GLY A 97 17.60 -0.21 -2.00
N LEU A 98 16.61 -1.09 -1.95
CA LEU A 98 15.41 -0.99 -2.79
C LEU A 98 14.39 -0.02 -2.18
N ARG A 99 13.65 0.66 -3.04
CA ARG A 99 12.55 1.53 -2.62
C ARG A 99 11.32 0.67 -2.31
N VAL A 100 10.96 0.64 -1.06
CA VAL A 100 9.79 -0.09 -0.53
C VAL A 100 8.96 0.83 0.35
N PRO A 101 7.70 0.51 0.68
CA PRO A 101 6.96 1.25 1.69
C PRO A 101 7.64 1.11 3.05
N ASP A 102 7.92 2.24 3.71
CA ASP A 102 8.33 2.25 5.11
C ASP A 102 7.11 1.98 6.00
N VAL A 103 7.27 1.12 7.00
CA VAL A 103 6.27 0.87 8.03
C VAL A 103 6.44 1.93 9.12
N LEU A 104 5.56 2.94 9.11
CA LEU A 104 5.62 4.07 10.04
C LEU A 104 4.99 3.75 11.39
N ALA A 105 3.93 2.93 11.39
CA ALA A 105 3.27 2.42 12.58
C ALA A 105 2.60 1.08 12.28
N TRP A 106 2.51 0.20 13.28
CA TRP A 106 1.87 -1.10 13.16
C TRP A 106 1.14 -1.48 14.45
N ASP A 107 -0.17 -1.63 14.35
CA ASP A 107 -1.01 -2.24 15.37
C ASP A 107 -1.21 -3.72 15.03
N GLN A 108 -0.38 -4.58 15.62
CA GLN A 108 -0.42 -6.03 15.40
C GLN A 108 -1.73 -6.64 15.90
N ALA A 109 -2.29 -6.12 16.98
CA ALA A 109 -3.49 -6.69 17.60
C ALA A 109 -4.72 -6.54 16.71
N HIS A 110 -4.81 -5.42 15.98
CA HIS A 110 -5.93 -5.16 15.07
C HIS A 110 -5.57 -5.31 13.60
N GLY A 111 -4.27 -5.48 13.26
CA GLY A 111 -3.80 -5.66 11.88
C GLY A 111 -3.88 -4.36 11.06
N PHE A 112 -3.66 -3.21 11.68
CA PHE A 112 -3.55 -1.92 10.99
C PHE A 112 -2.09 -1.51 10.82
N MET A 113 -1.74 -0.98 9.66
CA MET A 113 -0.38 -0.55 9.37
C MET A 113 -0.39 0.77 8.61
N LEU A 114 0.40 1.75 9.08
CA LEU A 114 0.61 3.02 8.39
C LEU A 114 1.90 2.93 7.58
N LEU A 115 1.82 3.23 6.29
CA LEU A 115 2.90 3.05 5.33
C LEU A 115 3.16 4.35 4.57
N THR A 116 4.40 4.54 4.10
CA THR A 116 4.69 5.58 3.12
C THR A 116 3.97 5.28 1.80
N ASP A 117 3.47 6.32 1.13
CA ASP A 117 2.79 6.20 -0.16
C ASP A 117 3.81 6.27 -1.31
N LEU A 118 3.88 5.24 -2.11
CA LEU A 118 4.75 5.17 -3.29
C LEU A 118 4.12 5.82 -4.54
N GLY A 119 2.91 6.35 -4.43
CA GLY A 119 2.20 7.05 -5.49
C GLY A 119 0.92 6.35 -5.94
N THR A 120 0.26 6.98 -6.90
CA THR A 120 -1.08 6.59 -7.36
C THR A 120 -1.09 5.88 -8.72
N HIS A 121 0.05 5.88 -9.42
CA HIS A 121 0.14 5.31 -10.77
C HIS A 121 0.90 3.99 -10.75
N THR A 122 0.25 2.94 -11.22
CA THR A 122 0.88 1.64 -11.44
C THR A 122 1.46 1.54 -12.85
N LEU A 123 2.45 0.67 -13.05
CA LEU A 123 3.00 0.41 -14.37
C LEU A 123 1.91 0.00 -15.38
N LYS A 124 0.92 -0.78 -14.92
CA LYS A 124 -0.24 -1.20 -15.74
C LYS A 124 -1.03 -0.02 -16.31
N GLN A 125 -1.13 1.09 -15.57
CA GLN A 125 -1.85 2.29 -16.02
C GLN A 125 -1.05 3.12 -17.02
N VAL A 126 0.27 2.95 -17.06
CA VAL A 126 1.19 3.69 -17.94
C VAL A 126 1.43 2.95 -19.25
N ILE A 127 1.26 1.63 -19.26
CA ILE A 127 1.41 0.80 -20.45
C ILE A 127 0.14 0.88 -21.28
N HIS A 128 0.28 1.33 -22.53
CA HIS A 128 -0.78 1.30 -23.52
C HIS A 128 -0.51 0.19 -24.54
N PRO A 129 -1.46 -0.73 -24.79
CA PRO A 129 -1.25 -1.87 -25.71
C PRO A 129 -0.81 -1.48 -27.11
N GLU A 130 -1.21 -0.28 -27.57
CA GLU A 130 -0.94 0.22 -28.93
C GLU A 130 0.30 1.15 -29.00
N ALA A 131 0.93 1.46 -27.87
CA ALA A 131 2.13 2.29 -27.81
C ALA A 131 3.39 1.43 -27.71
N ALA A 132 4.53 2.00 -28.11
CA ALA A 132 5.82 1.36 -27.87
C ALA A 132 6.01 1.11 -26.36
N PRO A 133 6.50 -0.08 -25.94
CA PRO A 133 6.73 -0.36 -24.54
C PRO A 133 7.66 0.69 -23.92
N PRO A 134 7.38 1.16 -22.68
CA PRO A 134 8.26 2.09 -21.97
C PRO A 134 9.53 1.34 -21.50
N LEU A 135 10.47 1.16 -22.41
CA LEU A 135 11.66 0.32 -22.21
C LEU A 135 12.46 0.73 -20.96
N ASN A 136 12.56 2.03 -20.68
CA ASN A 136 13.23 2.55 -19.50
C ASN A 136 12.62 1.98 -18.20
N LEU A 137 11.29 1.94 -18.09
CA LEU A 137 10.61 1.40 -16.90
C LEU A 137 10.85 -0.11 -16.74
N TYR A 138 10.92 -0.85 -17.85
CA TYR A 138 11.26 -2.28 -17.80
C TYR A 138 12.72 -2.50 -17.40
N LEU A 139 13.64 -1.67 -17.89
CA LEU A 139 15.06 -1.76 -17.52
C LEU A 139 15.24 -1.43 -16.03
N ASP A 140 14.58 -0.39 -15.51
CA ASP A 140 14.59 -0.04 -14.08
C ASP A 140 14.05 -1.20 -13.22
N ALA A 141 12.97 -1.85 -13.67
CA ALA A 141 12.41 -3.01 -12.98
C ALA A 141 13.37 -4.21 -12.97
N VAL A 142 14.03 -4.48 -14.10
CA VAL A 142 15.03 -5.57 -14.20
C VAL A 142 16.25 -5.27 -13.31
N GLU A 143 16.74 -4.02 -13.29
CA GLU A 143 17.84 -3.62 -12.43
C GLU A 143 17.48 -3.80 -10.94
N THR A 144 16.29 -3.38 -10.55
CA THR A 144 15.73 -3.58 -9.20
C THR A 144 15.67 -5.07 -8.84
N LEU A 145 15.21 -5.91 -9.77
CA LEU A 145 15.16 -7.37 -9.56
C LEU A 145 16.55 -7.98 -9.39
N ILE A 146 17.52 -7.57 -10.21
CA ILE A 146 18.91 -8.03 -10.08
C ILE A 146 19.50 -7.62 -8.72
N GLN A 147 19.28 -6.38 -8.29
CA GLN A 147 19.73 -5.89 -6.99
C GLN A 147 19.13 -6.72 -5.86
N TRP A 148 17.84 -7.04 -5.92
CA TRP A 148 17.17 -7.91 -4.96
C TRP A 148 17.76 -9.33 -4.95
N GLN A 149 17.99 -9.94 -6.12
CA GLN A 149 18.59 -11.27 -6.22
C GLN A 149 20.00 -11.31 -5.64
N LEU A 150 20.82 -10.30 -5.89
CA LEU A 150 22.19 -10.20 -5.35
C LEU A 150 22.22 -10.01 -3.82
N ALA A 151 21.19 -9.38 -3.25
CA ALA A 151 21.04 -9.18 -1.81
C ALA A 151 20.47 -10.41 -1.09
N SER A 152 19.79 -11.29 -1.83
CA SER A 152 19.12 -12.49 -1.26
C SER A 152 20.16 -13.46 -0.67
N ARG A 153 19.75 -14.12 0.43
CA ARG A 153 20.56 -15.13 1.13
C ARG A 153 19.71 -16.36 1.42
N GLU A 154 20.29 -17.54 1.24
CA GLU A 154 19.63 -18.78 1.60
C GLU A 154 19.31 -18.80 3.10
N GLY A 155 18.14 -19.31 3.47
CA GLY A 155 17.70 -19.46 4.86
C GLY A 155 17.16 -18.20 5.53
N VAL A 156 17.12 -17.04 4.85
CA VAL A 156 16.57 -15.78 5.41
C VAL A 156 15.06 -15.74 5.28
N LEU A 157 14.52 -16.26 4.20
CA LEU A 157 13.08 -16.42 3.98
C LEU A 157 12.71 -17.93 3.99
N PRO A 158 11.46 -18.28 4.26
CA PRO A 158 10.98 -19.64 4.11
C PRO A 158 11.27 -20.20 2.72
N VAL A 159 11.54 -21.52 2.66
CA VAL A 159 11.72 -22.20 1.38
C VAL A 159 10.40 -22.21 0.62
N TYR A 160 10.44 -21.74 -0.63
CA TYR A 160 9.29 -21.78 -1.54
C TYR A 160 9.23 -23.18 -2.17
N ASP A 161 8.69 -24.13 -1.42
CA ASP A 161 8.63 -25.54 -1.81
C ASP A 161 7.31 -25.89 -2.55
N ALA A 162 7.23 -27.14 -3.02
CA ALA A 162 6.06 -27.61 -3.73
C ALA A 162 4.76 -27.54 -2.89
N PRO A 163 4.73 -27.86 -1.57
CA PRO A 163 3.57 -27.66 -0.73
C PRO A 163 3.11 -26.21 -0.63
N LEU A 164 4.03 -25.25 -0.56
CA LEU A 164 3.70 -23.82 -0.53
C LEU A 164 3.11 -23.38 -1.89
N LEU A 165 3.78 -23.75 -2.98
CA LEU A 165 3.31 -23.45 -4.34
C LEU A 165 1.90 -23.99 -4.61
N LEU A 166 1.60 -25.22 -4.19
CA LEU A 166 0.29 -25.84 -4.36
C LEU A 166 -0.84 -25.16 -3.55
N ARG A 167 -0.50 -24.46 -2.47
CA ARG A 167 -1.50 -23.70 -1.68
C ARG A 167 -1.87 -22.38 -2.33
N GLU A 168 -0.99 -21.83 -3.17
CA GLU A 168 -1.21 -20.53 -3.84
C GLU A 168 -1.86 -20.69 -5.23
N MET A 169 -1.98 -21.91 -5.73
CA MET A 169 -2.64 -22.22 -7.02
C MET A 169 -4.12 -22.56 -6.84
#